data_c1e0d1d661d1ba9dfddc52c548e8e10a
#
_entry.id   c1e0d1d661d1ba9dfddc52c548e8e10a
#
_cell.length_a   1.000
_cell.length_b   1.000
_cell.length_c   1.000
_cell.angle_alpha   90.00
_cell.angle_beta   90.00
_cell.angle_gamma   90.00
#
_symmetry.space_group_name_H-M   'P 1'
#
loop_
_entity.id
_entity.type
_entity.pdbx_description
1 polymer ?
#
loop_
_entity_poly.entity_id
_entity_poly.type
_entity_poly.pdbx_seq_one_letter_code
_entity_poly.pdbx_strand_id
1 'polypeptide(L)'
;MIVLRKLVLVTAIAAGSGLLSPDEVNAFELTGAWATSADQCSKVFARKGRAKQVSFTNFSGVYGGGFIAESNRLRGKFENCSIKSRKESGQTINLIVACASSIMLSDVQFFQKVLDDNAISRECPGMDGMDVTYHRCQI
;
A
#
# COMPACT_ATOMS: atom_id res chain seq x y z
N MET A 1 60.70 -13.19 -55.41
CA MET A 1 60.06 -13.84 -54.27
C MET A 1 58.95 -12.91 -53.75
N ILE A 2 57.72 -13.29 -53.97
CA ILE A 2 56.57 -12.53 -53.55
C ILE A 2 56.02 -13.22 -52.32
N VAL A 3 56.11 -12.53 -51.14
CA VAL A 3 55.61 -13.04 -49.90
C VAL A 3 54.16 -12.54 -49.79
N LEU A 4 53.18 -13.45 -49.94
CA LEU A 4 51.77 -13.17 -49.76
C LEU A 4 51.48 -13.11 -48.27
N ARG A 5 51.23 -11.91 -47.72
CA ARG A 5 50.70 -11.76 -46.39
C ARG A 5 49.19 -11.98 -46.40
N LYS A 6 48.76 -13.08 -45.81
CA LYS A 6 47.34 -13.34 -45.54
C LYS A 6 46.85 -12.42 -44.43
N LEU A 7 45.94 -11.54 -44.81
CA LEU A 7 45.19 -10.73 -43.86
C LEU A 7 44.09 -11.62 -43.26
N VAL A 8 44.19 -11.87 -41.97
CA VAL A 8 43.12 -12.56 -41.20
C VAL A 8 42.17 -11.48 -40.69
N LEU A 9 40.99 -11.43 -41.28
CA LEU A 9 39.91 -10.60 -40.80
C LEU A 9 39.32 -11.29 -39.56
N VAL A 10 39.52 -10.73 -38.38
CA VAL A 10 38.82 -11.14 -37.14
C VAL A 10 37.55 -10.35 -37.07
N THR A 11 36.42 -10.98 -37.37
CA THR A 11 35.09 -10.44 -37.12
C THR A 11 34.75 -10.59 -35.63
N ALA A 12 34.81 -9.50 -34.88
CA ALA A 12 34.31 -9.46 -33.51
C ALA A 12 32.77 -9.44 -33.51
N ILE A 13 32.18 -10.55 -33.09
CA ILE A 13 30.74 -10.64 -32.84
C ILE A 13 30.51 -10.01 -31.45
N ALA A 14 30.00 -8.77 -31.41
CA ALA A 14 29.52 -8.17 -30.19
C ALA A 14 28.20 -8.83 -29.79
N ALA A 15 28.27 -9.78 -28.87
CA ALA A 15 27.07 -10.29 -28.19
C ALA A 15 26.51 -9.17 -27.29
N GLY A 16 25.48 -8.49 -27.76
CA GLY A 16 24.70 -7.56 -26.95
C GLY A 16 23.95 -8.34 -25.90
N SER A 17 24.49 -8.39 -24.67
CA SER A 17 23.77 -8.84 -23.51
C SER A 17 22.76 -7.75 -23.17
N GLY A 18 21.53 -7.90 -23.67
CA GLY A 18 20.39 -7.10 -23.19
C GLY A 18 20.18 -7.41 -21.70
N LEU A 19 20.60 -6.50 -20.85
CA LEU A 19 20.21 -6.48 -19.46
C LEU A 19 18.71 -6.20 -19.44
N LEU A 20 17.91 -7.27 -19.30
CA LEU A 20 16.51 -7.14 -18.90
C LEU A 20 16.54 -6.59 -17.47
N SER A 21 16.28 -5.29 -17.33
CA SER A 21 16.01 -4.70 -16.02
C SER A 21 14.79 -5.42 -15.47
N PRO A 22 14.85 -6.00 -14.27
CA PRO A 22 13.62 -6.49 -13.65
C PRO A 22 12.70 -5.30 -13.53
N ASP A 23 11.49 -5.40 -14.07
CA ASP A 23 10.44 -4.44 -13.81
C ASP A 23 10.31 -4.36 -12.29
N GLU A 24 10.69 -3.23 -11.71
CA GLU A 24 10.38 -2.92 -10.32
C GLU A 24 8.87 -2.84 -10.22
N VAL A 25 8.24 -3.92 -9.80
CA VAL A 25 6.84 -3.91 -9.40
C VAL A 25 6.78 -3.02 -8.17
N ASN A 26 6.47 -1.74 -8.37
CA ASN A 26 6.27 -0.81 -7.27
C ASN A 26 5.11 -1.32 -6.41
N ALA A 27 5.42 -1.66 -5.14
CA ALA A 27 4.40 -1.99 -4.16
C ALA A 27 3.41 -0.83 -4.04
N PHE A 28 2.11 -1.14 -3.91
CA PHE A 28 1.09 -0.11 -3.71
C PHE A 28 1.38 0.69 -2.44
N GLU A 29 1.39 2.02 -2.54
CA GLU A 29 1.61 2.91 -1.41
C GLU A 29 0.35 3.01 -0.56
N LEU A 30 0.33 2.32 0.55
CA LEU A 30 -0.79 2.30 1.48
C LEU A 30 -0.74 3.45 2.50
N THR A 31 0.44 4.02 2.76
CA THR A 31 0.63 5.07 3.77
C THR A 31 -0.27 6.26 3.51
N GLY A 32 -0.94 6.73 4.55
CA GLY A 32 -1.82 7.88 4.51
C GLY A 32 -3.11 7.68 5.30
N ALA A 33 -4.01 8.64 5.19
CA ALA A 33 -5.33 8.61 5.82
C ALA A 33 -6.38 8.15 4.81
N TRP A 34 -7.26 7.26 5.24
CA TRP A 34 -8.27 6.61 4.41
C TRP A 34 -9.62 6.71 5.07
N ALA A 35 -10.58 7.33 4.39
CA ALA A 35 -11.95 7.50 4.86
C ALA A 35 -12.94 6.70 4.01
N THR A 36 -14.06 6.33 4.60
CA THR A 36 -15.14 5.61 3.90
C THR A 36 -15.87 6.49 2.88
N SER A 37 -15.69 7.81 2.96
CA SER A 37 -16.30 8.77 2.05
C SER A 37 -15.31 9.87 1.72
N ALA A 38 -15.03 10.09 0.44
CA ALA A 38 -14.00 11.04 -0.01
C ALA A 38 -14.32 12.49 0.37
N ASP A 39 -15.60 12.86 0.41
CA ASP A 39 -16.06 14.20 0.76
C ASP A 39 -16.09 14.46 2.29
N GLN A 40 -15.86 13.43 3.10
CA GLN A 40 -15.86 13.53 4.56
C GLN A 40 -14.44 13.57 5.17
N CYS A 41 -13.39 13.58 4.36
CA CYS A 41 -12.00 13.53 4.84
C CYS A 41 -11.70 14.58 5.91
N SER A 42 -12.09 15.83 5.72
CA SER A 42 -11.84 16.92 6.68
C SER A 42 -12.65 16.82 7.97
N LYS A 43 -13.72 16.01 7.97
CA LYS A 43 -14.54 15.73 9.16
C LYS A 43 -14.06 14.50 9.91
N VAL A 44 -13.37 13.59 9.25
CA VAL A 44 -12.80 12.39 9.87
C VAL A 44 -11.41 12.64 10.42
N PHE A 45 -10.58 13.40 9.68
CA PHE A 45 -9.18 13.64 10.02
C PHE A 45 -8.85 15.12 10.15
N ALA A 46 -7.86 15.42 10.99
CA ALA A 46 -7.27 16.74 11.12
C ALA A 46 -5.79 16.61 11.48
N ARG A 47 -5.01 17.65 11.19
CA ARG A 47 -3.61 17.74 11.66
C ARG A 47 -3.62 18.37 13.05
N LYS A 48 -2.93 17.72 13.98
CA LYS A 48 -2.87 18.12 15.39
C LYS A 48 -1.44 18.22 15.89
N GLY A 49 -1.25 19.07 16.89
CA GLY A 49 0.01 19.24 17.58
C GLY A 49 1.04 20.04 16.79
N ARG A 50 2.23 20.23 17.38
CA ARG A 50 3.34 20.95 16.78
C ARG A 50 3.91 20.26 15.54
N ALA A 51 3.91 18.93 15.54
CA ALA A 51 4.37 18.09 14.43
C ALA A 51 3.37 18.01 13.27
N LYS A 52 2.19 18.64 13.38
CA LYS A 52 1.13 18.56 12.35
C LYS A 52 0.77 17.13 11.97
N GLN A 53 0.71 16.24 12.95
CA GLN A 53 0.40 14.84 12.73
C GLN A 53 -1.08 14.66 12.39
N VAL A 54 -1.36 13.81 11.40
CA VAL A 54 -2.72 13.44 11.06
C VAL A 54 -3.33 12.61 12.19
N SER A 55 -4.51 12.99 12.63
CA SER A 55 -5.24 12.36 13.73
C SER A 55 -6.74 12.36 13.45
N PHE A 56 -7.47 11.51 14.17
CA PHE A 56 -8.91 11.49 14.09
C PHE A 56 -9.53 12.70 14.79
N THR A 57 -10.60 13.24 14.22
CA THR A 57 -11.45 14.23 14.89
C THR A 57 -12.32 13.54 15.95
N ASN A 58 -12.90 14.33 16.86
CA ASN A 58 -13.73 13.79 17.93
C ASN A 58 -14.95 13.02 17.41
N PHE A 59 -15.55 13.48 16.32
CA PHE A 59 -16.76 12.89 15.75
C PHE A 59 -16.50 12.09 14.46
N SER A 60 -15.28 11.63 14.24
CA SER A 60 -14.89 10.91 13.03
C SER A 60 -15.83 9.75 12.69
N GLY A 61 -16.30 9.00 13.68
CA GLY A 61 -17.22 7.88 13.49
C GLY A 61 -18.60 8.29 12.94
N VAL A 62 -19.07 9.48 13.26
CA VAL A 62 -20.35 10.03 12.73
C VAL A 62 -20.26 10.24 11.22
N TYR A 63 -19.06 10.54 10.72
CA TYR A 63 -18.79 10.78 9.30
C TYR A 63 -18.20 9.55 8.58
N GLY A 64 -18.48 8.35 9.10
CA GLY A 64 -18.09 7.08 8.49
C GLY A 64 -16.77 6.51 8.98
N GLY A 65 -15.95 7.30 9.66
CA GLY A 65 -14.67 6.84 10.16
C GLY A 65 -13.64 6.54 9.05
N GLY A 66 -12.64 5.77 9.41
CA GLY A 66 -11.55 5.39 8.53
C GLY A 66 -10.36 4.84 9.29
N PHE A 67 -9.21 4.82 8.66
CA PHE A 67 -7.95 4.42 9.30
C PHE A 67 -6.78 5.26 8.77
N ILE A 68 -5.69 5.24 9.54
CA ILE A 68 -4.42 5.86 9.14
C ILE A 68 -3.40 4.74 9.00
N ALA A 69 -2.82 4.61 7.80
CA ALA A 69 -1.77 3.65 7.53
C ALA A 69 -0.40 4.33 7.64
N GLU A 70 0.49 3.72 8.38
CA GLU A 70 1.90 4.05 8.47
C GLU A 70 2.72 2.88 7.90
N SER A 71 4.05 3.01 7.82
CA SER A 71 4.89 1.99 7.19
C SER A 71 4.76 0.60 7.82
N ASN A 72 4.53 0.51 9.12
CA ASN A 72 4.50 -0.73 9.88
C ASN A 72 3.27 -0.90 10.78
N ARG A 73 2.30 0.01 10.70
CA ARG A 73 1.08 -0.09 11.49
C ARG A 73 -0.12 0.57 10.83
N LEU A 74 -1.29 0.11 11.25
CA LEU A 74 -2.56 0.74 10.96
C LEU A 74 -3.11 1.33 12.26
N ARG A 75 -3.60 2.57 12.23
CA ARG A 75 -4.25 3.21 13.36
C ARG A 75 -5.74 3.40 13.09
N GLY A 76 -6.55 2.82 13.94
CA GLY A 76 -7.95 3.21 14.08
C GLY A 76 -8.12 4.31 15.14
N LYS A 77 -9.35 4.77 15.35
CA LYS A 77 -9.62 5.77 16.39
C LYS A 77 -9.33 5.24 17.80
N PHE A 78 -9.64 3.97 18.04
CA PHE A 78 -9.57 3.34 19.37
C PHE A 78 -8.62 2.15 19.42
N GLU A 79 -7.93 1.84 18.34
CA GLU A 79 -7.02 0.71 18.27
C GLU A 79 -5.78 1.01 17.44
N ASN A 80 -4.71 0.31 17.76
CA ASN A 80 -3.47 0.30 16.99
C ASN A 80 -3.16 -1.12 16.56
N CYS A 81 -2.79 -1.29 15.31
CA CYS A 81 -2.47 -2.58 14.73
C CYS A 81 -1.05 -2.56 14.16
N SER A 82 -0.18 -3.42 14.64
CA SER A 82 1.14 -3.63 14.06
C SER A 82 1.05 -4.57 12.86
N ILE A 83 1.60 -4.19 11.71
CA ILE A 83 1.64 -5.05 10.53
C ILE A 83 2.69 -6.13 10.73
N LYS A 84 2.26 -7.40 10.78
CA LYS A 84 3.12 -8.57 10.93
C LYS A 84 3.53 -9.17 9.61
N SER A 85 2.65 -9.11 8.62
CA SER A 85 2.87 -9.65 7.28
C SER A 85 2.11 -8.84 6.25
N ARG A 86 2.73 -8.58 5.11
CA ARG A 86 2.12 -7.97 3.94
C ARG A 86 2.45 -8.81 2.73
N LYS A 87 1.44 -9.29 2.04
CA LYS A 87 1.58 -10.03 0.78
C LYS A 87 0.76 -9.35 -0.30
N GLU A 88 1.37 -9.11 -1.44
CA GLU A 88 0.72 -8.53 -2.59
C GLU A 88 0.67 -9.54 -3.73
N SER A 89 -0.47 -9.62 -4.39
CA SER A 89 -0.69 -10.45 -5.58
C SER A 89 -1.61 -9.72 -6.55
N GLY A 90 -1.05 -9.21 -7.65
CA GLY A 90 -1.79 -8.35 -8.57
C GLY A 90 -2.31 -7.10 -7.85
N GLN A 91 -3.62 -6.92 -7.83
CA GLN A 91 -4.29 -5.79 -7.17
C GLN A 91 -4.74 -6.10 -5.74
N THR A 92 -4.38 -7.25 -5.20
CA THR A 92 -4.78 -7.67 -3.86
C THR A 92 -3.65 -7.49 -2.87
N ILE A 93 -3.95 -6.90 -1.72
CA ILE A 93 -3.05 -6.77 -0.57
C ILE A 93 -3.66 -7.57 0.58
N ASN A 94 -2.89 -8.50 1.11
CA ASN A 94 -3.26 -9.28 2.28
C ASN A 94 -2.36 -8.88 3.45
N LEU A 95 -2.96 -8.33 4.50
CA LEU A 95 -2.27 -7.91 5.72
C LEU A 95 -2.64 -8.83 6.87
N ILE A 96 -1.65 -9.29 7.60
CA ILE A 96 -1.83 -9.87 8.93
C ILE A 96 -1.32 -8.86 9.94
N VAL A 97 -2.19 -8.45 10.85
CA VAL A 97 -1.91 -7.41 11.83
C VAL A 97 -2.23 -7.88 13.24
N ALA A 98 -1.45 -7.42 14.21
CA ALA A 98 -1.72 -7.58 15.62
C ALA A 98 -2.32 -6.29 16.15
N CYS A 99 -3.59 -6.31 16.54
CA CYS A 99 -4.33 -5.13 17.00
C CYS A 99 -4.45 -5.10 18.52
N ALA A 100 -4.26 -3.91 19.08
CA ALA A 100 -4.47 -3.61 20.48
C ALA A 100 -5.46 -2.47 20.65
N SER A 101 -6.48 -2.69 21.47
CA SER A 101 -7.37 -1.67 22.01
C SER A 101 -7.19 -1.57 23.53
N SER A 102 -7.96 -0.71 24.21
CA SER A 102 -7.90 -0.58 25.66
C SER A 102 -8.30 -1.85 26.42
N ILE A 103 -9.00 -2.78 25.78
CA ILE A 103 -9.58 -3.97 26.42
C ILE A 103 -9.22 -5.30 25.74
N MET A 104 -8.61 -5.29 24.57
CA MET A 104 -8.40 -6.52 23.79
C MET A 104 -7.13 -6.47 22.96
N LEU A 105 -6.49 -7.64 22.85
CA LEU A 105 -5.45 -7.94 21.86
C LEU A 105 -5.99 -8.98 20.88
N SER A 106 -5.81 -8.76 19.59
CA SER A 106 -6.29 -9.68 18.56
C SER A 106 -5.40 -9.67 17.32
N ASP A 107 -5.27 -10.81 16.67
CA ASP A 107 -4.71 -10.90 15.33
C ASP A 107 -5.84 -10.82 14.31
N VAL A 108 -5.68 -9.97 13.30
CA VAL A 108 -6.67 -9.73 12.27
C VAL A 108 -6.03 -9.87 10.90
N GLN A 109 -6.75 -10.48 9.98
CA GLN A 109 -6.37 -10.54 8.58
C GLN A 109 -7.25 -9.58 7.78
N PHE A 110 -6.61 -8.67 7.05
CA PHE A 110 -7.27 -7.76 6.14
C PHE A 110 -7.00 -8.15 4.69
N PHE A 111 -8.06 -8.39 3.96
CA PHE A 111 -8.02 -8.56 2.50
C PHE A 111 -8.42 -7.24 1.86
N GLN A 112 -7.53 -6.68 1.08
CA GLN A 112 -7.77 -5.40 0.42
C GLN A 112 -7.54 -5.54 -1.08
N LYS A 113 -8.44 -4.98 -1.86
CA LYS A 113 -8.32 -4.87 -3.30
C LYS A 113 -8.02 -3.41 -3.67
N VAL A 114 -6.96 -3.19 -4.41
CA VAL A 114 -6.62 -1.87 -4.95
C VAL A 114 -7.55 -1.60 -6.14
N LEU A 115 -8.35 -0.54 -6.03
CA LEU A 115 -9.24 -0.10 -7.11
C LEU A 115 -8.53 0.90 -8.02
N ASP A 116 -7.84 1.86 -7.43
CA ASP A 116 -6.94 2.82 -8.08
C ASP A 116 -5.95 3.37 -7.04
N ASP A 117 -5.12 4.36 -7.40
CA ASP A 117 -4.11 4.93 -6.49
C ASP A 117 -4.72 5.58 -5.23
N ASN A 118 -6.00 5.92 -5.25
CA ASN A 118 -6.69 6.65 -4.19
C ASN A 118 -7.91 5.91 -3.62
N ALA A 119 -8.14 4.67 -4.03
CA ALA A 119 -9.27 3.88 -3.55
C ALA A 119 -8.89 2.41 -3.36
N ILE A 120 -9.28 1.86 -2.23
CA ILE A 120 -9.15 0.45 -1.90
C ILE A 120 -10.48 -0.10 -1.39
N SER A 121 -10.74 -1.36 -1.63
CA SER A 121 -11.88 -2.08 -1.04
C SER A 121 -11.37 -3.09 -0.04
N ARG A 122 -11.83 -2.98 1.21
CA ARG A 122 -11.66 -4.04 2.20
C ARG A 122 -12.69 -5.12 1.94
N GLU A 123 -12.21 -6.29 1.61
CA GLU A 123 -13.06 -7.44 1.30
C GLU A 123 -13.27 -8.32 2.53
N CYS A 124 -14.46 -8.87 2.67
CA CYS A 124 -14.80 -9.86 3.68
C CYS A 124 -15.14 -11.19 2.98
N PRO A 125 -14.14 -12.06 2.73
CA PRO A 125 -14.35 -13.32 2.02
C PRO A 125 -15.45 -14.17 2.67
N GLY A 126 -16.41 -14.62 1.86
CA GLY A 126 -17.55 -15.41 2.33
C GLY A 126 -18.72 -14.59 2.90
N MET A 127 -18.63 -13.27 2.90
CA MET A 127 -19.69 -12.36 3.35
C MET A 127 -20.00 -11.33 2.26
N ASP A 128 -20.86 -11.69 1.33
CA ASP A 128 -21.28 -10.79 0.25
C ASP A 128 -21.96 -9.54 0.82
N GLY A 129 -21.63 -8.37 0.25
CA GLY A 129 -22.20 -7.08 0.66
C GLY A 129 -21.59 -6.48 1.92
N MET A 130 -20.54 -7.05 2.51
CA MET A 130 -19.82 -6.52 3.66
C MET A 130 -18.54 -5.79 3.28
N ASP A 131 -18.28 -5.62 1.99
CA ASP A 131 -17.11 -4.90 1.51
C ASP A 131 -17.23 -3.41 1.80
N VAL A 132 -16.12 -2.80 2.21
CA VAL A 132 -16.04 -1.37 2.51
C VAL A 132 -14.98 -0.72 1.62
N THR A 133 -15.40 0.28 0.87
CA THR A 133 -14.47 1.10 0.07
C THR A 133 -13.91 2.23 0.92
N TYR A 134 -12.60 2.41 0.85
CA TYR A 134 -11.90 3.53 1.48
C TYR A 134 -11.26 4.41 0.42
N HIS A 135 -11.30 5.70 0.64
CA HIS A 135 -10.75 6.73 -0.22
C HIS A 135 -9.58 7.43 0.47
N ARG A 136 -8.49 7.62 -0.25
CA ARG A 136 -7.33 8.35 0.26
C ARG A 136 -7.70 9.81 0.51
N CYS A 137 -7.36 10.30 1.68
CA CYS A 137 -7.56 11.69 2.07
C CYS A 137 -6.31 12.52 1.85
N GLN A 138 -6.48 13.68 1.26
CA GLN A 138 -5.47 14.74 1.20
C GLN A 138 -5.70 15.64 2.39
N ILE A 139 -4.85 15.57 3.42
CA ILE A 139 -4.99 16.31 4.67
C ILE A 139 -3.81 17.30 4.85
#